data_85d96e40c0ced24ff3b09a976771a881
#
_entry.id   85d96e40c0ced24ff3b09a976771a881
#
_cell.length_a   1.000
_cell.length_b   1.000
_cell.length_c   1.000
_cell.angle_alpha   90.00
_cell.angle_beta   90.00
_cell.angle_gamma   90.00
#
_symmetry.space_group_name_H-M   'P 1'
#
loop_
_entity.id
_entity.type
_entity.pdbx_description
1 polymer ?
#
loop_
_entity_poly.entity_id
_entity_poly.type
_entity_poly.pdbx_seq_one_letter_code
_entity_poly.pdbx_strand_id
1 'polypeptide(L)'
;DTINPTILDLLISELNIDESEVYRLPAPLDLRGMSAIVRANRPALHYPKHIAHTSRWLNATETAKAADVFAAARDHDVLLHHPYDSFATSVQAFLAQAAADPRVQAIKQTLYRTSGDSPIVDALIEAAEAGKQVVALVEIKARFDEEANISWARKLERAGVHVVYGIVGLKTHCKLSLVVRREGNHLRRYAHIGTGNYHPSTARFYEDLGIITCDEQICEDVSRLFNQLSGYAPKTNYQSLLVAPRTLRSGLIECIDQEIENHKAG
;
A
#
# COMPACT_ATOMS: atom_id res chain seq x y z
N ASP A 1 28.36 -1.98 24.82
CA ASP A 1 28.62 -2.60 26.12
C ASP A 1 28.60 -4.12 25.94
N THR A 2 29.47 -4.81 26.66
CA THR A 2 29.52 -6.27 26.67
C THR A 2 28.39 -6.82 27.55
N ILE A 3 27.58 -7.73 26.99
CA ILE A 3 26.55 -8.41 27.77
C ILE A 3 27.18 -9.29 28.84
N ASN A 4 26.57 -9.34 30.03
CA ASN A 4 27.00 -10.26 31.09
C ASN A 4 26.79 -11.71 30.62
N PRO A 5 27.79 -12.62 30.76
CA PRO A 5 27.66 -14.01 30.30
C PRO A 5 26.43 -14.72 30.87
N THR A 6 26.11 -14.58 32.16
CA THR A 6 24.95 -15.19 32.79
C THR A 6 23.62 -14.72 32.17
N ILE A 7 23.55 -13.43 31.77
CA ILE A 7 22.37 -12.89 31.07
C ILE A 7 22.31 -13.44 29.66
N LEU A 8 23.43 -13.61 28.98
CA LEU A 8 23.48 -14.20 27.67
C LEU A 8 22.98 -15.65 27.68
N ASP A 9 23.48 -16.45 28.64
CA ASP A 9 23.06 -17.85 28.80
C ASP A 9 21.55 -17.97 29.09
N LEU A 10 21.05 -17.07 29.94
CA LEU A 10 19.60 -16.97 30.19
C LEU A 10 18.81 -16.66 28.91
N LEU A 11 19.25 -15.70 28.12
CA LEU A 11 18.59 -15.33 26.86
C LEU A 11 18.62 -16.47 25.84
N ILE A 12 19.73 -17.20 25.72
CA ILE A 12 19.85 -18.37 24.85
C ILE A 12 18.82 -19.41 25.24
N SER A 13 18.73 -19.69 26.54
CA SER A 13 17.78 -20.67 27.09
C SER A 13 16.32 -20.23 26.88
N GLU A 14 15.97 -19.00 27.23
CA GLU A 14 14.59 -18.48 27.15
C GLU A 14 14.10 -18.31 25.71
N LEU A 15 15.00 -17.97 24.78
CA LEU A 15 14.69 -17.83 23.37
C LEU A 15 14.73 -19.21 22.63
N ASN A 16 15.21 -20.26 23.31
CA ASN A 16 15.39 -21.58 22.76
C ASN A 16 16.15 -21.57 21.42
N ILE A 17 17.31 -20.89 21.41
CA ILE A 17 18.21 -20.79 20.29
C ILE A 17 19.52 -21.52 20.57
N ASP A 18 20.25 -21.89 19.50
CA ASP A 18 21.59 -22.49 19.63
C ASP A 18 22.66 -21.41 19.81
N GLU A 19 23.76 -21.72 20.50
CA GLU A 19 24.87 -20.78 20.69
C GLU A 19 25.47 -20.35 19.34
N SER A 20 25.40 -21.17 18.31
CA SER A 20 25.83 -20.86 16.95
C SER A 20 25.00 -19.76 16.27
N GLU A 21 23.80 -19.48 16.78
CA GLU A 21 22.92 -18.41 16.33
C GLU A 21 23.22 -17.06 17.02
N VAL A 22 24.17 -17.06 17.96
CA VAL A 22 24.58 -15.85 18.69
C VAL A 22 25.76 -15.16 18.02
N TYR A 23 25.50 -14.01 17.41
CA TYR A 23 26.52 -13.20 16.75
C TYR A 23 27.11 -12.17 17.72
N ARG A 24 28.39 -12.32 18.05
CA ARG A 24 29.11 -11.35 18.88
C ARG A 24 29.78 -10.33 17.97
N LEU A 25 29.27 -9.10 17.99
CA LEU A 25 29.75 -8.00 17.16
C LEU A 25 30.45 -6.94 18.03
N PRO A 26 31.45 -6.22 17.50
CA PRO A 26 32.07 -5.10 18.22
C PRO A 26 31.04 -3.97 18.45
N ALA A 27 31.20 -3.26 19.57
CA ALA A 27 30.41 -2.06 19.85
C ALA A 27 30.81 -0.91 18.89
N PRO A 28 29.87 -0.01 18.55
CA PRO A 28 28.45 0.03 18.97
C PRO A 28 27.55 -0.82 18.09
N LEU A 29 26.63 -1.57 18.69
CA LEU A 29 25.59 -2.33 17.94
C LEU A 29 24.44 -1.44 17.47
N ASP A 30 24.07 -0.44 18.27
CA ASP A 30 23.01 0.50 17.91
C ASP A 30 23.53 1.58 16.96
N LEU A 31 23.25 1.39 15.68
CA LEU A 31 23.64 2.34 14.62
C LEU A 31 22.66 3.50 14.43
N ARG A 32 21.56 3.58 15.19
CA ARG A 32 20.57 4.68 15.06
C ARG A 32 21.19 6.03 15.38
N GLY A 33 22.21 6.08 16.24
CA GLY A 33 23.00 7.29 16.52
C GLY A 33 23.69 7.86 15.30
N MET A 34 23.99 7.05 14.26
CA MET A 34 24.59 7.50 13.01
C MET A 34 23.72 8.49 12.24
N SER A 35 22.41 8.51 12.51
CA SER A 35 21.50 9.52 11.95
C SER A 35 21.92 10.97 12.31
N ALA A 36 22.66 11.16 13.40
CA ALA A 36 23.23 12.47 13.77
C ALA A 36 24.30 12.94 12.78
N ILE A 37 25.08 12.00 12.21
CA ILE A 37 26.07 12.29 11.17
C ILE A 37 25.37 12.75 9.90
N VAL A 38 24.31 12.05 9.50
CA VAL A 38 23.50 12.42 8.30
C VAL A 38 22.87 13.80 8.48
N ARG A 39 22.45 14.15 9.71
CA ARG A 39 21.89 15.48 10.01
C ARG A 39 22.95 16.59 10.11
N ALA A 40 24.23 16.28 10.11
CA ALA A 40 25.28 17.29 10.09
C ALA A 40 25.18 18.11 8.79
N ASN A 41 25.28 19.44 8.93
CA ASN A 41 25.18 20.35 7.79
C ASN A 41 26.43 20.28 6.90
N ARG A 42 26.48 19.28 6.04
CA ARG A 42 27.54 19.03 5.04
C ARG A 42 26.91 18.66 3.69
N PRO A 43 26.28 19.62 2.97
CA PRO A 43 25.54 19.33 1.73
C PRO A 43 26.37 18.62 0.66
N ALA A 44 27.69 18.90 0.58
CA ALA A 44 28.59 18.27 -0.38
C ALA A 44 28.81 16.76 -0.15
N LEU A 45 28.45 16.25 1.03
CA LEU A 45 28.55 14.81 1.37
C LEU A 45 27.19 14.08 1.25
N HIS A 46 26.15 14.79 0.84
CA HIS A 46 24.84 14.18 0.59
C HIS A 46 24.66 13.87 -0.89
N TYR A 47 23.93 12.79 -1.17
CA TYR A 47 23.45 12.56 -2.53
C TYR A 47 22.55 13.70 -2.99
N PRO A 48 22.54 14.01 -4.31
CA PRO A 48 21.58 14.95 -4.87
C PRO A 48 20.15 14.54 -4.51
N LYS A 49 19.33 15.50 -4.13
CA LYS A 49 17.92 15.23 -3.80
C LYS A 49 17.18 14.77 -5.06
N HIS A 50 16.64 13.57 -5.01
CA HIS A 50 15.80 13.07 -6.08
C HIS A 50 14.47 13.86 -6.13
N ILE A 51 14.08 14.28 -7.35
CA ILE A 51 12.78 14.93 -7.63
C ILE A 51 11.99 13.97 -8.52
N ALA A 52 10.93 13.41 -7.95
CA ALA A 52 10.02 12.53 -8.69
C ALA A 52 9.29 13.31 -9.79
N HIS A 53 9.14 12.69 -10.95
CA HIS A 53 8.39 13.28 -12.06
C HIS A 53 6.92 12.81 -12.04
N THR A 54 6.04 13.56 -12.67
CA THR A 54 4.69 13.07 -12.95
C THR A 54 4.76 12.06 -14.09
N SER A 55 4.13 10.90 -13.89
CA SER A 55 4.05 9.88 -14.95
C SER A 55 3.53 10.48 -16.25
N ARG A 56 4.16 10.11 -17.38
CA ARG A 56 3.76 10.59 -18.71
C ARG A 56 2.27 10.37 -19.02
N TRP A 57 1.69 9.34 -18.43
CA TRP A 57 0.28 8.98 -18.60
C TRP A 57 -0.68 9.87 -17.79
N LEU A 58 -0.14 10.60 -16.80
CA LEU A 58 -0.86 11.52 -15.94
C LEU A 58 -0.46 12.98 -16.17
N ASN A 59 0.33 13.26 -17.21
CA ASN A 59 0.62 14.62 -17.60
C ASN A 59 -0.59 15.23 -18.30
N ALA A 60 -1.10 16.34 -17.76
CA ALA A 60 -2.08 17.15 -18.47
C ALA A 60 -1.44 17.72 -19.74
N THR A 61 -1.90 17.32 -20.91
CA THR A 61 -1.53 17.96 -22.15
C THR A 61 -2.05 19.39 -22.18
N GLU A 62 -1.14 20.37 -22.21
CA GLU A 62 -1.35 21.78 -22.55
C GLU A 62 -2.38 22.60 -21.74
N THR A 63 -2.97 22.08 -20.67
CA THR A 63 -3.89 22.81 -19.82
C THR A 63 -3.38 22.95 -18.39
N ALA A 64 -3.66 24.08 -17.74
CA ALA A 64 -3.34 24.32 -16.33
C ALA A 64 -4.17 23.46 -15.34
N LYS A 65 -4.95 22.49 -15.83
CA LYS A 65 -5.75 21.59 -15.03
C LYS A 65 -4.94 20.34 -14.68
N ALA A 66 -5.11 19.86 -13.44
CA ALA A 66 -4.58 18.54 -13.06
C ALA A 66 -5.09 17.43 -14.00
N ALA A 67 -4.25 16.45 -14.31
CA ALA A 67 -4.66 15.30 -15.13
C ALA A 67 -5.88 14.60 -14.53
N ASP A 68 -6.83 14.21 -15.36
CA ASP A 68 -7.95 13.36 -14.95
C ASP A 68 -7.47 11.90 -14.91
N VAL A 69 -7.20 11.40 -13.67
CA VAL A 69 -6.71 10.04 -13.45
C VAL A 69 -7.71 8.99 -13.93
N PHE A 70 -9.01 9.27 -13.82
CA PHE A 70 -10.04 8.36 -14.30
C PHE A 70 -10.09 8.31 -15.83
N ALA A 71 -9.85 9.44 -16.51
CA ALA A 71 -9.74 9.46 -17.96
C ALA A 71 -8.52 8.66 -18.44
N ALA A 72 -7.37 8.87 -17.82
CA ALA A 72 -6.15 8.12 -18.14
C ALA A 72 -6.33 6.61 -17.95
N ALA A 73 -6.93 6.19 -16.82
CA ALA A 73 -7.18 4.77 -16.55
C ALA A 73 -8.23 4.12 -17.47
N ARG A 74 -9.10 4.91 -18.12
CA ARG A 74 -10.00 4.40 -19.16
C ARG A 74 -9.31 4.19 -20.50
N ASP A 75 -8.30 4.99 -20.78
CA ASP A 75 -7.55 4.91 -22.01
C ASP A 75 -6.54 3.74 -22.00
N HIS A 76 -5.87 3.55 -20.88
CA HIS A 76 -4.90 2.48 -20.67
C HIS A 76 -4.60 2.28 -19.18
N ASP A 77 -4.01 1.14 -18.84
CA ASP A 77 -3.47 0.89 -17.52
C ASP A 77 -2.28 1.82 -17.24
N VAL A 78 -2.30 2.47 -16.08
CA VAL A 78 -1.24 3.39 -15.66
C VAL A 78 -0.28 2.68 -14.73
N LEU A 79 0.85 2.21 -15.27
CA LEU A 79 1.94 1.65 -14.48
C LEU A 79 2.76 2.78 -13.85
N LEU A 80 3.04 2.64 -12.55
CA LEU A 80 3.79 3.58 -11.73
C LEU A 80 5.01 2.90 -11.12
N HIS A 81 6.15 3.60 -11.13
CA HIS A 81 7.39 3.15 -10.50
C HIS A 81 7.88 4.20 -9.52
N HIS A 82 7.55 4.02 -8.24
CA HIS A 82 8.04 4.89 -7.16
C HIS A 82 9.49 4.52 -6.79
N PRO A 83 10.33 5.46 -6.38
CA PRO A 83 10.08 6.88 -6.16
C PRO A 83 10.22 7.76 -7.41
N TYR A 84 10.47 7.17 -8.58
CA TYR A 84 10.73 7.90 -9.83
C TYR A 84 9.46 8.59 -10.34
N ASP A 85 8.33 7.86 -10.38
CA ASP A 85 7.02 8.46 -10.56
C ASP A 85 6.50 9.03 -9.24
N SER A 86 5.99 10.25 -9.29
CA SER A 86 5.50 10.94 -8.10
C SER A 86 4.24 10.29 -7.52
N PHE A 87 4.33 9.85 -6.28
CA PHE A 87 3.19 9.35 -5.52
C PHE A 87 2.10 10.42 -5.34
N ALA A 88 2.52 11.70 -5.20
CA ALA A 88 1.60 12.81 -5.02
C ALA A 88 0.73 13.07 -6.25
N THR A 89 1.32 13.05 -7.45
CA THR A 89 0.60 13.31 -8.71
C THR A 89 -0.06 12.08 -9.30
N SER A 90 0.07 10.93 -8.68
CA SER A 90 -0.54 9.66 -9.10
C SER A 90 -1.52 9.12 -8.04
N VAL A 91 -1.04 8.39 -7.06
CA VAL A 91 -1.89 7.70 -6.07
C VAL A 91 -2.66 8.68 -5.18
N GLN A 92 -2.02 9.75 -4.71
CA GLN A 92 -2.72 10.79 -3.94
C GLN A 92 -3.73 11.52 -4.81
N ALA A 93 -3.36 11.88 -6.05
CA ALA A 93 -4.27 12.53 -6.98
C ALA A 93 -5.48 11.65 -7.31
N PHE A 94 -5.29 10.34 -7.46
CA PHE A 94 -6.38 9.38 -7.67
C PHE A 94 -7.41 9.42 -6.54
N LEU A 95 -6.97 9.38 -5.28
CA LEU A 95 -7.86 9.41 -4.14
C LEU A 95 -8.47 10.81 -3.90
N ALA A 96 -7.70 11.88 -4.08
CA ALA A 96 -8.21 13.24 -3.96
C ALA A 96 -9.30 13.53 -5.02
N GLN A 97 -9.08 13.10 -6.27
CA GLN A 97 -10.10 13.22 -7.33
C GLN A 97 -11.33 12.32 -7.02
N ALA A 98 -11.13 11.12 -6.45
CA ALA A 98 -12.25 10.29 -6.03
C ALA A 98 -13.06 10.94 -4.91
N ALA A 99 -12.42 11.60 -3.95
CA ALA A 99 -13.09 12.33 -2.88
C ALA A 99 -13.92 13.51 -3.42
N ALA A 100 -13.37 14.27 -4.36
CA ALA A 100 -14.00 15.46 -4.91
C ALA A 100 -15.06 15.18 -6.00
N ASP A 101 -15.00 14.05 -6.73
CA ASP A 101 -15.92 13.79 -7.85
C ASP A 101 -17.32 13.36 -7.35
N PRO A 102 -18.38 14.13 -7.62
CA PRO A 102 -19.75 13.80 -7.17
C PRO A 102 -20.30 12.50 -7.78
N ARG A 103 -19.70 11.99 -8.85
CA ARG A 103 -20.10 10.73 -9.48
C ARG A 103 -19.51 9.52 -8.74
N VAL A 104 -18.52 9.70 -7.87
CA VAL A 104 -17.99 8.61 -7.05
C VAL A 104 -19.00 8.27 -5.95
N GLN A 105 -19.35 6.99 -5.85
CA GLN A 105 -20.35 6.46 -4.92
C GLN A 105 -19.69 5.79 -3.72
N ALA A 106 -18.55 5.12 -3.96
CA ALA A 106 -17.85 4.39 -2.90
C ALA A 106 -16.33 4.40 -3.10
N ILE A 107 -15.61 4.36 -1.98
CA ILE A 107 -14.16 4.16 -1.92
C ILE A 107 -13.86 3.06 -0.91
N LYS A 108 -13.05 2.08 -1.28
CA LYS A 108 -12.51 1.07 -0.36
C LYS A 108 -10.99 1.14 -0.37
N GLN A 109 -10.37 1.16 0.81
CA GLN A 109 -8.94 1.41 0.97
C GLN A 109 -8.32 0.49 2.00
N THR A 110 -7.14 -0.08 1.73
CA THR A 110 -6.32 -0.76 2.73
C THR A 110 -5.31 0.21 3.33
N LEU A 111 -5.15 0.20 4.64
CA LEU A 111 -4.20 1.03 5.37
C LEU A 111 -3.36 0.15 6.29
N TYR A 112 -2.05 0.09 6.06
CA TYR A 112 -1.11 -0.67 6.88
C TYR A 112 -0.25 0.25 7.74
N ARG A 113 0.31 1.30 7.14
CA ARG A 113 1.04 2.39 7.79
C ARG A 113 0.64 3.69 7.16
N THR A 114 0.35 4.67 7.99
CA THR A 114 0.03 6.03 7.56
C THR A 114 0.96 7.02 8.27
N SER A 115 1.24 8.15 7.64
CA SER A 115 1.96 9.25 8.29
C SER A 115 1.05 10.02 9.25
N GLY A 116 1.64 10.80 10.17
CA GLY A 116 0.91 11.67 11.10
C GLY A 116 -0.10 12.59 10.39
N ASP A 117 0.31 13.27 9.32
CA ASP A 117 -0.56 14.00 8.40
C ASP A 117 -0.61 13.23 7.08
N SER A 118 -1.68 12.47 6.87
CA SER A 118 -1.84 11.60 5.70
C SER A 118 -2.89 12.15 4.75
N PRO A 119 -2.49 12.70 3.58
CA PRO A 119 -3.44 13.14 2.56
C PRO A 119 -4.34 12.01 2.05
N ILE A 120 -3.95 10.75 2.23
CA ILE A 120 -4.79 9.60 1.93
C ILE A 120 -5.95 9.49 2.93
N VAL A 121 -5.65 9.63 4.23
CA VAL A 121 -6.67 9.62 5.29
C VAL A 121 -7.60 10.81 5.15
N ASP A 122 -7.05 12.00 4.86
CA ASP A 122 -7.84 13.21 4.67
C ASP A 122 -8.81 13.07 3.49
N ALA A 123 -8.35 12.52 2.35
CA ALA A 123 -9.23 12.24 1.21
C ALA A 123 -10.36 11.25 1.54
N LEU A 124 -10.10 10.24 2.37
CA LEU A 124 -11.15 9.29 2.81
C LEU A 124 -12.17 9.98 3.72
N ILE A 125 -11.73 10.88 4.60
CA ILE A 125 -12.60 11.67 5.46
C ILE A 125 -13.47 12.61 4.62
N GLU A 126 -12.86 13.39 3.72
CA GLU A 126 -13.58 14.28 2.80
C GLU A 126 -14.63 13.54 1.98
N ALA A 127 -14.30 12.33 1.49
CA ALA A 127 -15.24 11.50 0.77
C ALA A 127 -16.44 11.08 1.63
N ALA A 128 -16.19 10.68 2.90
CA ALA A 128 -17.25 10.27 3.82
C ALA A 128 -18.15 11.45 4.21
N GLU A 129 -17.56 12.61 4.51
CA GLU A 129 -18.28 13.85 4.82
C GLU A 129 -19.11 14.35 3.62
N ALA A 130 -18.65 14.06 2.38
CA ALA A 130 -19.43 14.30 1.16
C ALA A 130 -20.54 13.26 0.90
N GLY A 131 -20.79 12.34 1.84
CA GLY A 131 -21.86 11.34 1.77
C GLY A 131 -21.54 10.11 0.93
N LYS A 132 -20.29 9.87 0.55
CA LYS A 132 -19.88 8.66 -0.16
C LYS A 132 -19.73 7.48 0.80
N GLN A 133 -19.92 6.27 0.30
CA GLN A 133 -19.63 5.05 1.08
C GLN A 133 -18.12 4.82 1.14
N VAL A 134 -17.53 4.95 2.32
CA VAL A 134 -16.08 4.74 2.50
C VAL A 134 -15.83 3.58 3.45
N VAL A 135 -15.00 2.63 3.01
CA VAL A 135 -14.54 1.49 3.80
C VAL A 135 -13.03 1.54 3.91
N ALA A 136 -12.51 1.56 5.11
CA ALA A 136 -11.07 1.51 5.38
C ALA A 136 -10.71 0.21 6.12
N LEU A 137 -9.87 -0.61 5.51
CA LEU A 137 -9.27 -1.77 6.15
C LEU A 137 -7.97 -1.35 6.82
N VAL A 138 -7.95 -1.35 8.15
CA VAL A 138 -6.80 -0.91 8.95
C VAL A 138 -6.12 -2.10 9.60
N GLU A 139 -4.84 -2.31 9.30
CA GLU A 139 -4.01 -3.29 10.00
C GLU A 139 -3.38 -2.65 11.24
N ILE A 140 -3.87 -3.00 12.43
CA ILE A 140 -3.39 -2.44 13.70
C ILE A 140 -2.00 -2.95 14.06
N LYS A 141 -1.70 -4.22 13.78
CA LYS A 141 -0.44 -4.87 14.16
C LYS A 141 0.73 -4.48 13.23
N ALA A 142 0.88 -3.19 12.95
CA ALA A 142 2.04 -2.66 12.23
C ALA A 142 3.12 -2.29 13.25
N ARG A 143 4.23 -3.07 13.31
CA ARG A 143 5.33 -2.83 14.27
C ARG A 143 5.74 -1.36 14.31
N PHE A 144 5.80 -0.78 15.51
CA PHE A 144 6.17 0.60 15.84
C PHE A 144 5.15 1.69 15.46
N ASP A 145 4.00 1.33 14.89
CA ASP A 145 2.97 2.29 14.43
C ASP A 145 1.58 1.99 15.01
N GLU A 146 1.48 1.08 16.01
CA GLU A 146 0.20 0.61 16.55
C GLU A 146 -0.65 1.75 17.13
N GLU A 147 -0.03 2.62 17.93
CA GLU A 147 -0.73 3.76 18.56
C GLU A 147 -1.23 4.77 17.48
N ALA A 148 -0.38 5.06 16.50
CA ALA A 148 -0.75 5.93 15.39
C ALA A 148 -1.92 5.34 14.60
N ASN A 149 -1.88 4.04 14.28
CA ASN A 149 -2.94 3.36 13.53
C ASN A 149 -4.27 3.35 14.29
N ILE A 150 -4.26 3.17 15.61
CA ILE A 150 -5.47 3.27 16.44
C ILE A 150 -6.04 4.70 16.42
N SER A 151 -5.18 5.71 16.51
CA SER A 151 -5.59 7.11 16.44
C SER A 151 -6.27 7.43 15.10
N TRP A 152 -5.68 6.98 13.99
CA TRP A 152 -6.24 7.17 12.65
C TRP A 152 -7.55 6.42 12.45
N ALA A 153 -7.65 5.19 12.91
CA ALA A 153 -8.88 4.43 12.84
C ALA A 153 -10.03 5.18 13.52
N ARG A 154 -9.79 5.73 14.72
CA ARG A 154 -10.78 6.54 15.45
C ARG A 154 -11.14 7.84 14.70
N LYS A 155 -10.18 8.50 14.05
CA LYS A 155 -10.44 9.70 13.25
C LYS A 155 -11.35 9.36 12.07
N LEU A 156 -11.08 8.27 11.37
CA LEU A 156 -11.90 7.76 10.27
C LEU A 156 -13.33 7.41 10.72
N GLU A 157 -13.48 6.66 11.82
CA GLU A 157 -14.79 6.29 12.37
C GLU A 157 -15.64 7.52 12.73
N ARG A 158 -15.04 8.54 13.34
CA ARG A 158 -15.73 9.80 13.68
C ARG A 158 -16.24 10.55 12.44
N ALA A 159 -15.55 10.42 11.32
CA ALA A 159 -15.96 11.01 10.05
C ALA A 159 -17.00 10.17 9.28
N GLY A 160 -17.45 9.04 9.84
CA GLY A 160 -18.43 8.17 9.22
C GLY A 160 -17.85 7.13 8.26
N VAL A 161 -16.54 6.94 8.24
CA VAL A 161 -15.89 5.85 7.48
C VAL A 161 -16.15 4.52 8.19
N HIS A 162 -16.55 3.51 7.44
CA HIS A 162 -16.64 2.15 7.96
C HIS A 162 -15.24 1.54 8.09
N VAL A 163 -14.75 1.40 9.33
CA VAL A 163 -13.42 0.85 9.60
C VAL A 163 -13.53 -0.65 9.88
N VAL A 164 -12.70 -1.43 9.19
CA VAL A 164 -12.56 -2.87 9.40
C VAL A 164 -11.15 -3.15 9.91
N TYR A 165 -11.07 -3.86 11.02
CA TYR A 165 -9.79 -4.22 11.64
C TYR A 165 -9.40 -5.64 11.23
N GLY A 166 -8.44 -5.77 10.35
CA GLY A 166 -7.74 -6.98 9.95
C GLY A 166 -8.50 -8.31 10.00
N ILE A 167 -7.81 -9.40 9.71
CA ILE A 167 -8.34 -10.77 9.81
C ILE A 167 -7.64 -11.50 10.95
N VAL A 168 -8.39 -12.22 11.78
CA VAL A 168 -7.82 -13.02 12.87
C VAL A 168 -6.88 -14.10 12.30
N GLY A 169 -5.65 -14.15 12.80
CA GLY A 169 -4.63 -15.13 12.41
C GLY A 169 -3.84 -14.80 11.14
N LEU A 170 -4.21 -13.76 10.39
CA LEU A 170 -3.50 -13.29 9.20
C LEU A 170 -3.24 -11.78 9.29
N LYS A 171 -2.19 -11.32 8.59
CA LYS A 171 -1.97 -9.89 8.40
C LYS A 171 -2.55 -9.44 7.06
N THR A 172 -3.28 -8.32 7.07
CA THR A 172 -3.68 -7.66 5.84
C THR A 172 -2.50 -6.84 5.32
N HIS A 173 -1.78 -7.37 4.32
CA HIS A 173 -0.58 -6.72 3.78
C HIS A 173 -0.74 -6.23 2.33
N CYS A 174 -1.85 -6.50 1.67
CA CYS A 174 -2.14 -5.96 0.34
C CYS A 174 -2.30 -4.44 0.36
N LYS A 175 -1.91 -3.78 -0.72
CA LYS A 175 -2.05 -2.34 -0.92
C LYS A 175 -3.02 -2.14 -2.06
N LEU A 176 -4.26 -1.89 -1.68
CA LEU A 176 -5.39 -1.81 -2.61
C LEU A 176 -6.22 -0.55 -2.34
N SER A 177 -6.64 0.08 -3.40
CA SER A 177 -7.69 1.09 -3.40
C SER A 177 -8.70 0.74 -4.48
N LEU A 178 -9.99 0.84 -4.18
CA LEU A 178 -11.07 0.63 -5.12
C LEU A 178 -12.03 1.81 -5.07
N VAL A 179 -12.28 2.41 -6.23
CA VAL A 179 -13.23 3.50 -6.40
C VAL A 179 -14.36 3.04 -7.29
N VAL A 180 -15.61 3.25 -6.86
CA VAL A 180 -16.80 2.97 -7.64
C VAL A 180 -17.43 4.29 -8.08
N ARG A 181 -17.49 4.51 -9.39
CA ARG A 181 -17.91 5.76 -10.02
C ARG A 181 -19.08 5.52 -10.95
N ARG A 182 -20.07 6.41 -10.92
CA ARG A 182 -21.19 6.40 -11.87
C ARG A 182 -20.76 7.03 -13.20
N GLU A 183 -20.92 6.30 -14.28
CA GLU A 183 -20.65 6.76 -15.64
C GLU A 183 -21.88 6.50 -16.53
N GLY A 184 -22.63 7.57 -16.78
CA GLY A 184 -23.94 7.43 -17.40
C GLY A 184 -24.88 6.55 -16.55
N ASN A 185 -25.38 5.46 -17.11
CA ASN A 185 -26.34 4.55 -16.46
C ASN A 185 -25.67 3.33 -15.79
N HIS A 186 -24.34 3.24 -15.78
CA HIS A 186 -23.62 2.12 -15.18
C HIS A 186 -22.62 2.58 -14.12
N LEU A 187 -22.15 1.63 -13.31
CA LEU A 187 -21.08 1.84 -12.35
C LEU A 187 -19.79 1.27 -12.92
N ARG A 188 -18.76 2.09 -12.98
CA ARG A 188 -17.42 1.66 -13.34
C ARG A 188 -16.55 1.63 -12.08
N ARG A 189 -15.71 0.61 -12.00
CA ARG A 189 -14.72 0.47 -10.93
C ARG A 189 -13.35 0.89 -11.44
N TYR A 190 -12.58 1.47 -10.55
CA TYR A 190 -11.17 1.82 -10.77
C TYR A 190 -10.39 1.29 -9.58
N ALA A 191 -9.29 0.62 -9.84
CA ALA A 191 -8.45 0.06 -8.79
C ALA A 191 -7.02 0.61 -8.87
N HIS A 192 -6.42 0.86 -7.71
CA HIS A 192 -4.98 0.92 -7.56
C HIS A 192 -4.52 -0.32 -6.82
N ILE A 193 -3.51 -1.00 -7.36
CA ILE A 193 -2.84 -2.17 -6.76
C ILE A 193 -1.37 -1.84 -6.70
N GLY A 194 -0.76 -1.95 -5.52
CA GLY A 194 0.64 -1.58 -5.34
C GLY A 194 1.41 -2.51 -4.43
N THR A 195 2.74 -2.44 -4.51
CA THR A 195 3.66 -3.10 -3.59
C THR A 195 3.95 -2.24 -2.36
N GLY A 196 3.91 -0.90 -2.52
CA GLY A 196 4.22 0.09 -1.51
C GLY A 196 3.04 0.50 -0.63
N ASN A 197 3.33 0.77 0.65
CA ASN A 197 2.33 1.31 1.56
C ASN A 197 1.83 2.69 1.12
N TYR A 198 0.58 3.02 1.47
CA TYR A 198 -0.01 4.35 1.25
C TYR A 198 0.56 5.39 2.23
N HIS A 199 1.87 5.59 2.15
CA HIS A 199 2.63 6.45 3.04
C HIS A 199 3.49 7.43 2.24
N PRO A 200 3.09 8.71 2.12
CA PRO A 200 3.74 9.69 1.23
C PRO A 200 5.23 9.90 1.49
N SER A 201 5.66 9.81 2.75
CA SER A 201 7.08 10.00 3.09
C SER A 201 7.93 8.83 2.64
N THR A 202 7.48 7.57 2.85
CA THR A 202 8.23 6.38 2.46
C THR A 202 8.24 6.18 0.95
N ALA A 203 7.17 6.57 0.25
CA ALA A 203 7.09 6.53 -1.21
C ALA A 203 8.13 7.40 -1.94
N ARG A 204 8.89 8.22 -1.21
CA ARG A 204 9.96 9.06 -1.77
C ARG A 204 11.32 8.37 -1.83
N PHE A 205 11.47 7.20 -1.19
CA PHE A 205 12.75 6.49 -1.10
C PHE A 205 12.64 4.97 -1.13
N TYR A 206 11.43 4.41 -0.97
CA TYR A 206 11.19 3.00 -1.25
C TYR A 206 10.94 2.81 -2.74
N GLU A 207 11.48 1.74 -3.28
CA GLU A 207 11.27 1.34 -4.65
C GLU A 207 10.08 0.39 -4.73
N ASP A 208 8.99 0.87 -5.32
CA ASP A 208 7.71 0.19 -5.36
C ASP A 208 7.06 0.32 -6.74
N LEU A 209 6.27 -0.68 -7.11
CA LEU A 209 5.44 -0.66 -8.30
C LEU A 209 3.98 -0.48 -7.92
N GLY A 210 3.23 0.20 -8.78
CA GLY A 210 1.79 0.33 -8.67
C GLY A 210 1.12 0.38 -10.04
N ILE A 211 -0.12 -0.03 -10.11
CA ILE A 211 -0.95 0.08 -11.30
C ILE A 211 -2.28 0.73 -10.95
N ILE A 212 -2.72 1.69 -11.77
CA ILE A 212 -4.08 2.20 -11.74
C ILE A 212 -4.79 1.68 -12.99
N THR A 213 -5.89 0.97 -12.82
CA THR A 213 -6.62 0.30 -13.89
C THR A 213 -8.13 0.45 -13.74
N CYS A 214 -8.86 0.32 -14.82
CA CYS A 214 -10.30 0.11 -14.83
C CYS A 214 -10.71 -1.18 -15.55
N ASP A 215 -9.77 -2.13 -15.74
CA ASP A 215 -10.09 -3.46 -16.25
C ASP A 215 -11.19 -4.10 -15.40
N GLU A 216 -12.25 -4.58 -16.05
CA GLU A 216 -13.44 -5.06 -15.36
C GLU A 216 -13.15 -6.30 -14.50
N GLN A 217 -12.33 -7.22 -15.01
CA GLN A 217 -12.02 -8.48 -14.36
C GLN A 217 -11.13 -8.27 -13.12
N ILE A 218 -10.09 -7.44 -13.27
CA ILE A 218 -9.21 -7.07 -12.16
C ILE A 218 -9.99 -6.32 -11.09
N CYS A 219 -10.79 -5.33 -11.48
CA CYS A 219 -11.59 -4.53 -10.56
C CYS A 219 -12.68 -5.35 -9.85
N GLU A 220 -13.27 -6.34 -10.53
CA GLU A 220 -14.20 -7.27 -9.90
C GLU A 220 -13.51 -8.14 -8.85
N ASP A 221 -12.34 -8.67 -9.16
CA ASP A 221 -11.55 -9.45 -8.21
C ASP A 221 -11.12 -8.62 -7.00
N VAL A 222 -10.68 -7.36 -7.19
CA VAL A 222 -10.39 -6.43 -6.10
C VAL A 222 -11.63 -6.18 -5.25
N SER A 223 -12.81 -6.02 -5.86
CA SER A 223 -14.07 -5.85 -5.15
C SER A 223 -14.42 -7.08 -4.30
N ARG A 224 -14.26 -8.27 -4.85
CA ARG A 224 -14.45 -9.55 -4.15
C ARG A 224 -13.48 -9.70 -2.98
N LEU A 225 -12.21 -9.31 -3.20
CA LEU A 225 -11.20 -9.35 -2.15
C LEU A 225 -11.55 -8.41 -0.99
N PHE A 226 -11.98 -7.17 -1.26
CA PHE A 226 -12.47 -6.29 -0.22
C PHE A 226 -13.66 -6.86 0.54
N ASN A 227 -14.61 -7.50 -0.14
CA ASN A 227 -15.75 -8.15 0.50
C ASN A 227 -15.31 -9.32 1.40
N GLN A 228 -14.33 -10.12 0.96
CA GLN A 228 -13.77 -11.19 1.77
C GLN A 228 -13.02 -10.65 3.00
N LEU A 229 -12.21 -9.60 2.82
CA LEU A 229 -11.45 -8.97 3.90
C LEU A 229 -12.35 -8.29 4.94
N SER A 230 -13.53 -7.82 4.54
CA SER A 230 -14.54 -7.25 5.45
C SER A 230 -15.51 -8.26 6.05
N GLY A 231 -15.30 -9.55 5.82
CA GLY A 231 -16.12 -10.62 6.42
C GLY A 231 -17.44 -10.92 5.70
N TYR A 232 -17.74 -10.26 4.58
CA TYR A 232 -19.01 -10.44 3.86
C TYR A 232 -19.03 -11.62 2.88
N ALA A 233 -17.89 -12.24 2.57
CA ALA A 233 -17.81 -13.38 1.64
C ALA A 233 -16.78 -14.41 2.08
N PRO A 234 -17.18 -15.63 2.48
CA PRO A 234 -16.25 -16.60 3.11
C PRO A 234 -15.30 -17.30 2.14
N LYS A 235 -15.67 -17.53 0.90
CA LYS A 235 -14.82 -18.17 -0.13
C LYS A 235 -15.14 -17.60 -1.50
N THR A 236 -14.12 -17.02 -2.13
CA THR A 236 -14.25 -16.40 -3.45
C THR A 236 -13.16 -16.96 -4.36
N ASN A 237 -13.52 -17.28 -5.59
CA ASN A 237 -12.55 -17.56 -6.66
C ASN A 237 -12.21 -16.24 -7.35
N TYR A 238 -10.93 -16.06 -7.62
CA TYR A 238 -10.40 -14.93 -8.37
C TYR A 238 -10.05 -15.40 -9.78
N GLN A 239 -10.18 -14.51 -10.75
CA GLN A 239 -9.88 -14.80 -12.15
C GLN A 239 -8.50 -14.24 -12.55
N SER A 240 -8.17 -13.05 -12.09
CA SER A 240 -6.92 -12.36 -12.43
C SER A 240 -5.99 -12.20 -11.23
N LEU A 241 -6.50 -12.23 -9.99
CA LEU A 241 -5.69 -12.06 -8.80
C LEU A 241 -5.23 -13.40 -8.20
N LEU A 242 -3.95 -13.47 -7.86
CA LEU A 242 -3.41 -14.52 -6.99
C LEU A 242 -3.35 -14.00 -5.56
N VAL A 243 -4.09 -14.63 -4.65
CA VAL A 243 -4.26 -14.15 -3.26
C VAL A 243 -3.68 -15.12 -2.25
N ALA A 244 -2.70 -14.65 -1.47
CA ALA A 244 -2.12 -15.41 -0.37
C ALA A 244 -3.10 -15.53 0.83
N PRO A 245 -3.10 -16.65 1.57
CA PRO A 245 -2.26 -17.84 1.37
C PRO A 245 -2.86 -18.86 0.40
N ARG A 246 -4.02 -18.60 -0.21
CA ARG A 246 -4.82 -19.61 -0.91
C ARG A 246 -4.30 -19.96 -2.30
N THR A 247 -4.18 -18.95 -3.18
CA THR A 247 -3.93 -19.18 -4.62
C THR A 247 -2.59 -18.66 -5.09
N LEU A 248 -1.89 -17.84 -4.29
CA LEU A 248 -0.65 -17.21 -4.73
C LEU A 248 0.44 -18.24 -5.06
N ARG A 249 0.70 -19.19 -4.16
CA ARG A 249 1.77 -20.18 -4.36
C ARG A 249 1.44 -21.13 -5.53
N SER A 250 0.25 -21.71 -5.54
CA SER A 250 -0.16 -22.62 -6.62
C SER A 250 -0.16 -21.94 -7.97
N GLY A 251 -0.74 -20.72 -8.06
CA GLY A 251 -0.78 -19.98 -9.32
C GLY A 251 0.59 -19.57 -9.83
N LEU A 252 1.53 -19.22 -8.95
CA LEU A 252 2.92 -18.96 -9.38
C LEU A 252 3.61 -20.21 -9.89
N ILE A 253 3.39 -21.37 -9.25
CA ILE A 253 3.91 -22.66 -9.72
C ILE A 253 3.32 -22.98 -11.09
N GLU A 254 2.01 -22.85 -11.27
CA GLU A 254 1.35 -23.06 -12.56
C GLU A 254 1.91 -22.17 -13.67
N CYS A 255 2.19 -20.88 -13.39
CA CYS A 255 2.85 -19.98 -14.33
C CYS A 255 4.26 -20.47 -14.71
N ILE A 256 5.05 -20.93 -13.74
CA ILE A 256 6.40 -21.45 -13.96
C ILE A 256 6.34 -22.74 -14.79
N ASP A 257 5.44 -23.67 -14.46
CA ASP A 257 5.26 -24.92 -15.19
C ASP A 257 4.84 -24.64 -16.65
N GLN A 258 3.97 -23.66 -16.86
CA GLN A 258 3.57 -23.24 -18.22
C GLN A 258 4.76 -22.72 -19.02
N GLU A 259 5.63 -21.89 -18.42
CA GLU A 259 6.84 -21.41 -19.12
C GLU A 259 7.84 -22.54 -19.41
N ILE A 260 7.95 -23.53 -18.53
CA ILE A 260 8.76 -24.73 -18.82
C ILE A 260 8.22 -25.48 -20.04
N GLU A 261 6.91 -25.66 -20.14
CA GLU A 261 6.29 -26.32 -21.30
C GLU A 261 6.41 -25.46 -22.58
N ASN A 262 6.23 -24.15 -22.49
CA ASN A 262 6.45 -23.23 -23.61
C ASN A 262 7.89 -23.34 -24.14
N HIS A 263 8.89 -23.37 -23.25
CA HIS A 263 10.29 -23.53 -23.63
C HIS A 263 10.59 -24.86 -24.30
N LYS A 264 9.96 -25.96 -23.84
CA LYS A 264 10.12 -27.30 -24.46
C LYS A 264 9.47 -27.38 -25.84
N ALA A 265 8.43 -26.61 -26.07
CA ALA A 265 7.72 -26.58 -27.34
C ALA A 265 8.42 -25.72 -28.43
N GLY A 266 9.42 -24.89 -28.08
CA GLY A 266 10.20 -23.99 -28.94
C GLY A 266 9.67 -22.58 -28.84
#